data_118070678b9a669913ad44c6ee3f8fa8
#
_entry.id   118070678b9a669913ad44c6ee3f8fa8
#
_cell.length_a   1.000
_cell.length_b   1.000
_cell.length_c   1.000
_cell.angle_alpha   90.00
_cell.angle_beta   90.00
_cell.angle_gamma   90.00
#
_symmetry.space_group_name_H-M   'P 1'
#
loop_
_entity.id
_entity.type
_entity.pdbx_description
1 polymer ?
#
loop_
_entity_poly.entity_id
_entity_poly.type
_entity_poly.pdbx_seq_one_letter_code
_entity_poly.pdbx_strand_id
1 'polypeptide(L)'
;MPRLVVRSFGVSIDGYGAGPNQDLQNPLGVRGPELMDWVFHTRTWREMHGEAGGETGVDNGIAEEGFAGVGAWLLGRNMFGPVRGPWGDDSWRGWWGEEPPYHTAVFVLTHHARESLRMAGSTEFHFVTGGIHLALQQARAAAGSRDVRLGGGVATVRQYLRAGLVDELHLAMAPVLLGSGEHLWSGLDVSALGYECFKTVAGERATHVFLRRRS
;
A
#
# COMPACT_ATOMS: atom_id res chain seq x y z
N MET A 1 -2.94 -3.55 21.04
CA MET A 1 -2.80 -2.31 20.24
C MET A 1 -2.91 -2.70 18.77
N PRO A 2 -3.61 -1.95 17.89
CA PRO A 2 -3.65 -2.23 16.46
C PRO A 2 -2.26 -2.38 15.87
N ARG A 3 -2.03 -3.44 15.08
CA ARG A 3 -0.75 -3.64 14.38
C ARG A 3 -0.68 -2.72 13.18
N LEU A 4 0.52 -2.31 12.79
CA LEU A 4 0.78 -1.69 11.50
C LEU A 4 1.28 -2.77 10.54
N VAL A 5 0.50 -3.06 9.52
CA VAL A 5 0.78 -4.13 8.56
C VAL A 5 0.91 -3.59 7.14
N VAL A 6 1.89 -4.08 6.41
CA VAL A 6 1.99 -3.91 4.96
C VAL A 6 1.46 -5.20 4.34
N ARG A 7 0.46 -5.10 3.48
CA ARG A 7 -0.15 -6.27 2.81
C ARG A 7 -0.23 -6.03 1.32
N SER A 8 -0.06 -7.09 0.55
CA SER A 8 -0.19 -7.09 -0.91
C SER A 8 0.73 -6.05 -1.59
N PHE A 9 1.96 -5.89 -1.07
CA PHE A 9 2.91 -4.95 -1.62
C PHE A 9 3.68 -5.60 -2.78
N GLY A 10 3.36 -5.18 -4.01
CA GLY A 10 4.03 -5.67 -5.22
C GLY A 10 5.49 -5.22 -5.26
N VAL A 11 6.39 -6.16 -5.51
CA VAL A 11 7.82 -5.89 -5.65
C VAL A 11 8.42 -6.78 -6.74
N SER A 12 9.35 -6.24 -7.55
CA SER A 12 10.11 -7.02 -8.53
C SER A 12 11.17 -7.90 -7.86
N ILE A 13 11.69 -8.88 -8.56
CA ILE A 13 12.79 -9.74 -8.07
C ILE A 13 14.00 -8.90 -7.66
N ASP A 14 14.28 -7.82 -8.40
CA ASP A 14 15.37 -6.88 -8.12
C ASP A 14 15.00 -5.76 -7.13
N GLY A 15 13.86 -5.88 -6.42
CA GLY A 15 13.53 -5.09 -5.24
C GLY A 15 12.84 -3.74 -5.49
N TYR A 16 12.32 -3.49 -6.67
CA TYR A 16 11.57 -2.26 -6.97
C TYR A 16 10.08 -2.43 -6.69
N GLY A 17 9.48 -1.48 -5.95
CA GLY A 17 8.05 -1.45 -5.65
C GLY A 17 7.27 -0.46 -6.54
N ALA A 18 7.95 0.26 -7.42
CA ALA A 18 7.36 1.07 -8.48
C ALA A 18 8.40 1.29 -9.59
N GLY A 19 7.93 1.47 -10.82
CA GLY A 19 8.77 1.85 -11.94
C GLY A 19 9.19 3.34 -11.89
N PRO A 20 10.08 3.77 -12.79
CA PRO A 20 10.46 5.18 -12.92
C PRO A 20 9.33 6.02 -13.53
N ASN A 21 9.46 7.35 -13.42
CA ASN A 21 8.58 8.32 -14.09
C ASN A 21 7.09 8.14 -13.74
N GLN A 22 6.78 8.06 -12.44
CA GLN A 22 5.39 8.06 -11.98
C GLN A 22 4.73 9.42 -12.30
N ASP A 23 3.61 9.36 -13.00
CA ASP A 23 2.77 10.50 -13.37
C ASP A 23 1.29 10.09 -13.43
N LEU A 24 0.43 10.96 -13.98
CA LEU A 24 -1.01 10.70 -14.10
C LEU A 24 -1.32 9.54 -15.05
N GLN A 25 -0.52 9.34 -16.10
CA GLN A 25 -0.68 8.26 -17.07
C GLN A 25 -0.01 6.97 -16.61
N ASN A 26 1.01 7.09 -15.75
CA ASN A 26 1.78 5.98 -15.20
C ASN A 26 1.79 6.03 -13.67
N PRO A 27 0.68 5.76 -12.98
CA PRO A 27 0.57 5.91 -11.52
C PRO A 27 1.55 5.02 -10.75
N LEU A 28 1.91 3.87 -11.29
CA LEU A 28 2.91 2.94 -10.75
C LEU A 28 4.30 3.09 -11.40
N GLY A 29 4.48 4.08 -12.29
CA GLY A 29 5.67 4.25 -13.10
C GLY A 29 5.73 3.30 -14.29
N VAL A 30 6.68 3.55 -15.19
CA VAL A 30 6.89 2.74 -16.39
C VAL A 30 7.17 1.29 -16.00
N ARG A 31 6.46 0.34 -16.58
CA ARG A 31 6.44 -1.09 -16.24
C ARG A 31 5.95 -1.42 -14.82
N GLY A 32 5.60 -0.41 -14.00
CA GLY A 32 5.07 -0.62 -12.65
C GLY A 32 3.82 -1.52 -12.57
N PRO A 33 2.87 -1.48 -13.53
CA PRO A 33 1.74 -2.40 -13.55
C PRO A 33 2.12 -3.88 -13.55
N GLU A 34 3.31 -4.28 -14.08
CA GLU A 34 3.79 -5.65 -14.06
C GLU A 34 3.94 -6.20 -12.61
N LEU A 35 4.18 -5.33 -11.63
CA LEU A 35 4.27 -5.69 -10.21
C LEU A 35 2.91 -6.09 -9.63
N MET A 36 1.83 -5.67 -10.26
CA MET A 36 0.46 -5.86 -9.79
C MET A 36 -0.30 -6.88 -10.66
N ASP A 37 0.35 -7.50 -11.65
CA ASP A 37 -0.27 -8.48 -12.55
C ASP A 37 -0.96 -9.62 -11.78
N TRP A 38 -0.34 -10.07 -10.69
CA TRP A 38 -0.87 -11.12 -9.82
C TRP A 38 -2.24 -10.77 -9.23
N VAL A 39 -2.47 -9.53 -8.82
CA VAL A 39 -3.74 -9.12 -8.19
C VAL A 39 -4.79 -8.73 -9.23
N PHE A 40 -4.40 -8.14 -10.34
CA PHE A 40 -5.33 -7.68 -11.37
C PHE A 40 -6.17 -8.81 -11.98
N HIS A 41 -5.65 -10.04 -11.97
CA HIS A 41 -6.34 -11.21 -12.50
C HIS A 41 -7.25 -11.89 -11.48
N THR A 42 -7.18 -11.53 -10.20
CA THR A 42 -7.96 -12.15 -9.13
C THR A 42 -9.44 -11.78 -9.20
N ARG A 43 -10.31 -12.68 -8.71
CA ARG A 43 -11.73 -12.39 -8.51
C ARG A 43 -11.93 -11.20 -7.56
N THR A 44 -11.18 -11.14 -6.47
CA THR A 44 -11.23 -10.04 -5.49
C THR A 44 -11.02 -8.68 -6.15
N TRP A 45 -10.01 -8.55 -7.02
CA TRP A 45 -9.76 -7.30 -7.75
C TRP A 45 -10.92 -6.94 -8.68
N ARG A 46 -11.42 -7.89 -9.44
CA ARG A 46 -12.54 -7.67 -10.38
C ARG A 46 -13.81 -7.24 -9.66
N GLU A 47 -14.16 -7.93 -8.57
CA GLU A 47 -15.32 -7.57 -7.74
C GLU A 47 -15.21 -6.14 -7.18
N MET A 48 -14.02 -5.71 -6.76
CA MET A 48 -13.76 -4.32 -6.32
C MET A 48 -13.99 -3.27 -7.43
N HIS A 49 -13.93 -3.68 -8.70
CA HIS A 49 -14.20 -2.82 -9.86
C HIS A 49 -15.58 -3.05 -10.47
N GLY A 50 -16.45 -3.82 -9.80
CA GLY A 50 -17.79 -4.14 -10.30
C GLY A 50 -17.79 -5.10 -11.49
N GLU A 51 -16.68 -5.83 -11.71
CA GLU A 51 -16.54 -6.80 -12.79
C GLU A 51 -16.78 -8.22 -12.29
N ALA A 52 -17.32 -9.08 -13.15
CA ALA A 52 -17.51 -10.51 -12.87
C ALA A 52 -16.28 -11.32 -13.27
N GLY A 53 -16.16 -12.53 -12.69
CA GLY A 53 -15.10 -13.49 -13.01
C GLY A 53 -13.81 -13.24 -12.26
N GLY A 54 -12.68 -13.69 -12.81
CA GLY A 54 -11.36 -13.64 -12.18
C GLY A 54 -10.89 -14.97 -11.63
N GLU A 55 -9.59 -15.08 -11.42
CA GLU A 55 -8.94 -16.28 -10.87
C GLU A 55 -9.25 -16.42 -9.38
N THR A 56 -9.39 -17.67 -8.90
CA THR A 56 -9.79 -17.98 -7.51
C THR A 56 -8.74 -18.79 -6.75
N GLY A 57 -7.52 -18.82 -7.25
CA GLY A 57 -6.42 -19.60 -6.69
C GLY A 57 -5.79 -18.97 -5.45
N VAL A 58 -4.52 -19.30 -5.23
CA VAL A 58 -3.73 -18.84 -4.09
C VAL A 58 -3.61 -17.32 -4.07
N ASP A 59 -3.30 -16.72 -5.23
CA ASP A 59 -3.18 -15.26 -5.35
C ASP A 59 -4.47 -14.55 -4.93
N ASN A 60 -5.63 -15.09 -5.32
CA ASN A 60 -6.91 -14.52 -4.92
C ASN A 60 -7.16 -14.62 -3.40
N GLY A 61 -6.88 -15.77 -2.79
CA GLY A 61 -7.03 -15.91 -1.34
C GLY A 61 -6.16 -14.92 -0.56
N ILE A 62 -4.94 -14.68 -1.03
CA ILE A 62 -4.03 -13.70 -0.44
C ILE A 62 -4.49 -12.27 -0.70
N ALA A 63 -5.04 -11.96 -1.87
CA ALA A 63 -5.64 -10.65 -2.15
C ALA A 63 -6.81 -10.36 -1.21
N GLU A 64 -7.71 -11.31 -1.01
CA GLU A 64 -8.85 -11.22 -0.10
C GLU A 64 -8.40 -11.01 1.36
N GLU A 65 -7.46 -11.83 1.86
CA GLU A 65 -6.84 -11.66 3.19
C GLU A 65 -6.20 -10.28 3.36
N GLY A 66 -5.68 -9.71 2.29
CA GLY A 66 -5.08 -8.38 2.27
C GLY A 66 -6.02 -7.28 2.74
N PHE A 67 -7.31 -7.38 2.48
CA PHE A 67 -8.34 -6.41 2.87
C PHE A 67 -9.04 -6.75 4.18
N ALA A 68 -8.94 -8.00 4.63
CA ALA A 68 -9.63 -8.47 5.82
C ALA A 68 -9.09 -7.82 7.11
N GLY A 69 -9.99 -7.44 8.02
CA GLY A 69 -9.63 -6.96 9.36
C GLY A 69 -8.94 -5.60 9.40
N VAL A 70 -8.96 -4.83 8.32
CA VAL A 70 -8.40 -3.48 8.26
C VAL A 70 -9.38 -2.47 8.86
N GLY A 71 -8.91 -1.67 9.81
CA GLY A 71 -9.71 -0.63 10.50
C GLY A 71 -9.39 0.79 10.04
N ALA A 72 -8.18 1.01 9.52
CA ALA A 72 -7.76 2.28 8.94
C ALA A 72 -6.60 2.04 7.97
N TRP A 73 -6.38 3.02 7.09
CA TRP A 73 -5.29 2.98 6.12
C TRP A 73 -4.31 4.13 6.32
N LEU A 74 -3.05 3.87 5.99
CA LEU A 74 -2.00 4.87 5.84
C LEU A 74 -1.49 4.85 4.40
N LEU A 75 -1.43 6.01 3.77
CA LEU A 75 -0.97 6.17 2.40
C LEU A 75 0.08 7.29 2.31
N GLY A 76 1.05 7.14 1.44
CA GLY A 76 1.86 8.25 0.98
C GLY A 76 1.10 9.12 -0.02
N ARG A 77 1.54 10.35 -0.20
CA ARG A 77 0.91 11.33 -1.08
C ARG A 77 0.60 10.81 -2.49
N ASN A 78 1.54 10.08 -3.11
CA ASN A 78 1.39 9.54 -4.46
C ASN A 78 0.32 8.45 -4.56
N MET A 79 0.03 7.75 -3.46
CA MET A 79 -1.06 6.76 -3.40
C MET A 79 -2.44 7.40 -3.42
N PHE A 80 -2.55 8.67 -3.05
CA PHE A 80 -3.77 9.46 -3.21
C PHE A 80 -3.80 10.16 -4.57
N GLY A 81 -2.67 10.69 -5.05
CA GLY A 81 -2.63 11.37 -6.34
C GLY A 81 -1.22 11.78 -6.77
N PRO A 82 -1.03 12.03 -8.07
CA PRO A 82 0.28 12.21 -8.69
C PRO A 82 0.88 13.62 -8.44
N VAL A 83 0.06 14.56 -7.98
CA VAL A 83 0.48 15.96 -7.81
C VAL A 83 1.47 16.08 -6.66
N ARG A 84 2.66 16.54 -6.95
CA ARG A 84 3.70 16.88 -5.96
C ARG A 84 3.66 18.37 -5.65
N GLY A 85 4.12 18.76 -4.46
CA GLY A 85 4.07 20.15 -4.01
C GLY A 85 2.69 20.55 -3.47
N PRO A 86 2.39 21.86 -3.43
CA PRO A 86 1.08 22.36 -2.99
C PRO A 86 -0.08 21.75 -3.78
N TRP A 87 -1.24 21.67 -3.16
CA TRP A 87 -2.46 21.30 -3.85
C TRP A 87 -2.83 22.43 -4.82
N GLY A 88 -2.97 22.12 -6.11
CA GLY A 88 -3.33 23.14 -7.12
C GLY A 88 -4.76 23.59 -6.94
N ASP A 89 -5.67 22.63 -6.91
CA ASP A 89 -7.08 22.80 -6.60
C ASP A 89 -7.59 21.55 -5.86
N ASP A 90 -8.84 21.55 -5.46
CA ASP A 90 -9.48 20.43 -4.75
C ASP A 90 -10.24 19.47 -5.66
N SER A 91 -10.08 19.60 -6.98
CA SER A 91 -10.80 18.76 -7.97
C SER A 91 -10.35 17.30 -7.92
N TRP A 92 -9.09 17.04 -7.60
CA TRP A 92 -8.58 15.67 -7.48
C TRP A 92 -9.12 14.98 -6.23
N ARG A 93 -9.82 13.86 -6.42
CA ARG A 93 -10.49 13.11 -5.35
C ARG A 93 -9.87 11.72 -5.07
N GLY A 94 -8.72 11.43 -5.65
CA GLY A 94 -8.04 10.13 -5.54
C GLY A 94 -8.15 9.29 -6.82
N TRP A 95 -7.46 8.18 -6.84
CA TRP A 95 -7.37 7.29 -8.01
C TRP A 95 -8.63 6.44 -8.26
N TRP A 96 -9.47 6.27 -7.22
CA TRP A 96 -10.55 5.29 -7.21
C TRP A 96 -11.94 5.87 -7.55
N GLY A 97 -12.01 7.14 -7.97
CA GLY A 97 -13.30 7.80 -8.25
C GLY A 97 -14.12 8.06 -6.99
N GLU A 98 -15.44 8.03 -7.13
CA GLU A 98 -16.36 8.48 -6.09
C GLU A 98 -16.52 7.50 -4.91
N GLU A 99 -16.33 6.20 -5.13
CA GLU A 99 -16.46 5.17 -4.09
C GLU A 99 -15.17 4.34 -3.95
N PRO A 100 -14.15 4.86 -3.22
CA PRO A 100 -12.91 4.14 -3.01
C PRO A 100 -13.10 2.88 -2.15
N PRO A 101 -12.36 1.78 -2.43
CA PRO A 101 -12.57 0.47 -1.79
C PRO A 101 -12.06 0.37 -0.35
N TYR A 102 -11.77 1.48 0.29
CA TYR A 102 -11.25 1.48 1.67
C TYR A 102 -12.35 1.30 2.71
N HIS A 103 -13.52 1.92 2.53
CA HIS A 103 -14.69 1.91 3.42
C HIS A 103 -14.38 2.21 4.89
N THR A 104 -13.31 2.96 5.15
CA THR A 104 -12.83 3.35 6.48
C THR A 104 -12.04 4.67 6.39
N ALA A 105 -11.51 5.16 7.53
CA ALA A 105 -10.61 6.30 7.57
C ALA A 105 -9.28 5.99 6.86
N VAL A 106 -8.81 6.92 6.03
CA VAL A 106 -7.57 6.84 5.26
C VAL A 106 -6.71 8.06 5.57
N PHE A 107 -5.53 7.86 6.11
CA PHE A 107 -4.59 8.93 6.47
C PHE A 107 -3.51 9.06 5.41
N VAL A 108 -3.49 10.20 4.72
CA VAL A 108 -2.56 10.50 3.63
C VAL A 108 -1.43 11.36 4.17
N LEU A 109 -0.21 10.83 4.17
CA LEU A 109 1.00 11.57 4.54
C LEU A 109 1.36 12.58 3.45
N THR A 110 1.46 13.84 3.83
CA THR A 110 1.76 14.95 2.92
C THR A 110 2.51 16.06 3.65
N HIS A 111 3.21 16.93 2.92
CA HIS A 111 3.80 18.16 3.45
C HIS A 111 2.88 19.38 3.31
N HIS A 112 1.75 19.24 2.63
CA HIS A 112 0.83 20.32 2.34
C HIS A 112 -0.54 20.01 2.92
N ALA A 113 -1.06 20.89 3.76
CA ALA A 113 -2.36 20.73 4.37
C ALA A 113 -3.48 20.73 3.32
N ARG A 114 -4.52 19.94 3.60
CA ARG A 114 -5.75 19.89 2.86
C ARG A 114 -6.88 19.50 3.81
N GLU A 115 -8.07 20.04 3.58
CA GLU A 115 -9.26 19.63 4.30
C GLU A 115 -9.59 18.16 4.05
N SER A 116 -10.17 17.51 5.07
CA SER A 116 -10.60 16.11 4.95
C SER A 116 -11.64 15.95 3.85
N LEU A 117 -11.55 14.84 3.13
CA LEU A 117 -12.40 14.55 1.99
C LEU A 117 -13.25 13.31 2.26
N ARG A 118 -14.56 13.51 2.37
CA ARG A 118 -15.52 12.42 2.47
C ARG A 118 -15.91 11.90 1.09
N MET A 119 -15.92 10.58 0.97
CA MET A 119 -16.27 9.85 -0.24
C MET A 119 -17.50 8.97 0.02
N ALA A 120 -18.08 8.42 -1.04
CA ALA A 120 -19.09 7.39 -0.92
C ALA A 120 -18.51 6.13 -0.23
N GLY A 121 -19.35 5.21 0.22
CA GLY A 121 -18.93 3.95 0.84
C GLY A 121 -18.18 4.10 2.16
N SER A 122 -18.37 5.23 2.89
CA SER A 122 -17.77 5.49 4.21
C SER A 122 -16.24 5.69 4.21
N THR A 123 -15.62 5.93 3.07
CA THR A 123 -14.20 6.32 3.02
C THR A 123 -14.06 7.81 3.38
N GLU A 124 -13.13 8.13 4.28
CA GLU A 124 -12.76 9.52 4.60
C GLU A 124 -11.24 9.69 4.55
N PHE A 125 -10.76 10.56 3.66
CA PHE A 125 -9.34 10.91 3.57
C PHE A 125 -9.00 12.05 4.53
N HIS A 126 -8.00 11.83 5.37
CA HIS A 126 -7.40 12.81 6.28
C HIS A 126 -5.98 13.11 5.83
N PHE A 127 -5.63 14.37 5.62
CA PHE A 127 -4.30 14.77 5.13
C PHE A 127 -3.42 15.19 6.30
N VAL A 128 -2.37 14.38 6.59
CA VAL A 128 -1.55 14.53 7.78
C VAL A 128 -0.19 15.11 7.43
N THR A 129 0.11 16.30 7.99
CA THR A 129 1.39 16.99 7.79
C THR A 129 2.39 16.81 8.94
N GLY A 130 1.97 16.23 10.07
CA GLY A 130 2.78 16.03 11.27
C GLY A 130 3.67 14.78 11.25
N GLY A 131 3.88 14.17 10.08
CA GLY A 131 4.80 13.04 9.91
C GLY A 131 4.24 11.68 10.31
N ILE A 132 5.08 10.66 10.20
CA ILE A 132 4.70 9.24 10.30
C ILE A 132 4.14 8.84 11.67
N HIS A 133 4.65 9.41 12.76
CA HIS A 133 4.21 9.06 14.11
C HIS A 133 2.80 9.58 14.40
N LEU A 134 2.53 10.85 14.03
CA LEU A 134 1.18 11.42 14.19
C LEU A 134 0.16 10.69 13.33
N ALA A 135 0.50 10.42 12.07
CA ALA A 135 -0.39 9.68 11.17
C ALA A 135 -0.72 8.28 11.71
N LEU A 136 0.28 7.55 12.23
CA LEU A 136 0.06 6.23 12.83
C LEU A 136 -0.78 6.31 14.10
N GLN A 137 -0.56 7.32 14.94
CA GLN A 137 -1.37 7.54 16.15
C GLN A 137 -2.85 7.75 15.79
N GLN A 138 -3.13 8.62 14.83
CA GLN A 138 -4.49 8.89 14.37
C GLN A 138 -5.12 7.65 13.71
N ALA A 139 -4.37 6.95 12.87
CA ALA A 139 -4.84 5.73 12.21
C ALA A 139 -5.17 4.62 13.22
N ARG A 140 -4.34 4.42 14.25
CA ARG A 140 -4.61 3.46 15.33
C ARG A 140 -5.85 3.83 16.13
N ALA A 141 -6.06 5.11 16.41
CA ALA A 141 -7.27 5.58 17.09
C ALA A 141 -8.54 5.30 16.27
N ALA A 142 -8.48 5.53 14.95
CA ALA A 142 -9.59 5.26 14.04
C ALA A 142 -9.83 3.74 13.82
N ALA A 143 -8.78 2.94 13.83
CA ALA A 143 -8.86 1.50 13.59
C ALA A 143 -9.55 0.73 14.73
N GLY A 144 -9.61 1.28 15.93
CA GLY A 144 -10.17 0.61 17.11
C GLY A 144 -9.35 -0.61 17.51
N SER A 145 -9.90 -1.81 17.38
CA SER A 145 -9.18 -3.08 17.64
C SER A 145 -8.61 -3.74 16.38
N ARG A 146 -8.92 -3.21 15.19
CA ARG A 146 -8.50 -3.76 13.89
C ARG A 146 -7.11 -3.27 13.51
N ASP A 147 -6.48 -3.93 12.54
CA ASP A 147 -5.17 -3.54 12.02
C ASP A 147 -5.22 -2.22 11.24
N VAL A 148 -4.09 -1.49 11.26
CA VAL A 148 -3.82 -0.37 10.35
C VAL A 148 -3.04 -0.91 9.15
N ARG A 149 -3.55 -0.73 7.93
CA ARG A 149 -2.83 -1.13 6.71
C ARG A 149 -2.05 0.03 6.12
N LEU A 150 -0.74 -0.15 5.97
CA LEU A 150 0.13 0.74 5.22
C LEU A 150 0.10 0.34 3.74
N GLY A 151 -0.62 1.12 2.92
CA GLY A 151 -0.86 0.79 1.51
C GLY A 151 0.30 1.18 0.57
N GLY A 152 1.23 2.03 1.03
CA GLY A 152 2.36 2.47 0.20
C GLY A 152 2.41 4.01 0.07
N GLY A 153 3.15 4.66 -0.88
CA GLY A 153 4.17 4.07 -1.78
C GLY A 153 5.47 3.67 -1.10
N VAL A 154 6.42 3.31 -1.95
CA VAL A 154 7.74 2.80 -1.52
C VAL A 154 8.43 3.70 -0.49
N ALA A 155 8.52 5.00 -0.75
CA ALA A 155 9.16 5.95 0.15
C ALA A 155 8.48 6.00 1.53
N THR A 156 7.15 5.84 1.58
CA THR A 156 6.39 5.81 2.82
C THR A 156 6.64 4.52 3.58
N VAL A 157 6.58 3.37 2.91
CA VAL A 157 6.90 2.06 3.53
C VAL A 157 8.31 2.08 4.11
N ARG A 158 9.31 2.59 3.38
CA ARG A 158 10.70 2.74 3.89
C ARG A 158 10.81 3.58 5.15
N GLN A 159 10.05 4.69 5.25
CA GLN A 159 10.06 5.53 6.46
C GLN A 159 9.57 4.75 7.68
N TYR A 160 8.47 4.02 7.56
CA TYR A 160 7.93 3.21 8.65
C TYR A 160 8.82 2.02 8.99
N LEU A 161 9.45 1.37 7.99
CA LEU A 161 10.44 0.31 8.22
C LEU A 161 11.67 0.83 8.98
N ARG A 162 12.23 1.97 8.54
CA ARG A 162 13.38 2.61 9.20
C ARG A 162 13.09 2.97 10.65
N ALA A 163 11.86 3.38 10.94
CA ALA A 163 11.42 3.71 12.30
C ALA A 163 11.06 2.47 13.15
N GLY A 164 11.14 1.26 12.60
CA GLY A 164 10.78 0.02 13.29
C GLY A 164 9.31 -0.07 13.68
N LEU A 165 8.41 0.55 12.92
CA LEU A 165 7.00 0.67 13.25
C LEU A 165 6.11 -0.36 12.56
N VAL A 166 6.60 -1.06 11.53
CA VAL A 166 5.85 -2.10 10.82
C VAL A 166 5.94 -3.41 11.61
N ASP A 167 4.81 -4.00 11.95
CA ASP A 167 4.74 -5.27 12.67
C ASP A 167 4.83 -6.47 11.72
N GLU A 168 4.14 -6.41 10.59
CA GLU A 168 4.17 -7.46 9.55
C GLU A 168 4.28 -6.84 8.15
N LEU A 169 5.02 -7.49 7.27
CA LEU A 169 5.24 -7.09 5.90
C LEU A 169 5.00 -8.27 4.96
N HIS A 170 3.99 -8.17 4.11
CA HIS A 170 3.76 -9.11 3.03
C HIS A 170 4.18 -8.49 1.70
N LEU A 171 5.11 -9.14 1.03
CA LEU A 171 5.61 -8.83 -0.30
C LEU A 171 5.06 -9.83 -1.32
N ALA A 172 4.42 -9.33 -2.36
CA ALA A 172 4.08 -10.11 -3.55
C ALA A 172 5.21 -9.91 -4.56
N MET A 173 6.12 -10.88 -4.65
CA MET A 173 7.27 -10.83 -5.55
C MET A 173 6.83 -11.23 -6.95
N ALA A 174 6.66 -10.24 -7.83
CA ALA A 174 6.37 -10.45 -9.24
C ALA A 174 7.60 -11.02 -9.95
N PRO A 175 7.45 -11.97 -10.89
CA PRO A 175 8.56 -12.62 -11.59
C PRO A 175 9.16 -11.73 -12.71
N VAL A 176 9.44 -10.47 -12.37
CA VAL A 176 9.95 -9.46 -13.29
C VAL A 176 11.17 -8.74 -12.72
N LEU A 177 12.02 -8.22 -13.60
CA LEU A 177 13.12 -7.33 -13.28
C LEU A 177 12.80 -5.95 -13.85
N LEU A 178 12.73 -4.92 -13.00
CA LEU A 178 12.46 -3.54 -13.44
C LEU A 178 13.74 -2.79 -13.80
N GLY A 179 14.85 -3.04 -13.11
CA GLY A 179 16.15 -2.40 -13.33
C GLY A 179 16.23 -0.94 -12.88
N SER A 180 15.09 -0.26 -12.70
CA SER A 180 15.02 1.14 -12.27
C SER A 180 13.66 1.47 -11.64
N GLY A 181 13.59 2.59 -10.91
CA GLY A 181 12.37 3.03 -10.23
C GLY A 181 12.58 3.25 -8.73
N GLU A 182 11.56 3.02 -7.93
CA GLU A 182 11.64 3.15 -6.47
C GLU A 182 11.99 1.80 -5.81
N HIS A 183 13.26 1.64 -5.44
CA HIS A 183 13.77 0.43 -4.80
C HIS A 183 13.38 0.39 -3.32
N LEU A 184 12.73 -0.71 -2.87
CA LEU A 184 12.16 -0.81 -1.51
C LEU A 184 13.23 -0.73 -0.41
N TRP A 185 14.40 -1.33 -0.63
CA TRP A 185 15.44 -1.47 0.39
C TRP A 185 16.50 -0.36 0.35
N SER A 186 16.39 0.59 -0.58
CA SER A 186 17.39 1.66 -0.73
C SER A 186 17.52 2.49 0.55
N GLY A 187 18.76 2.63 1.02
CA GLY A 187 19.08 3.39 2.24
C GLY A 187 18.58 2.77 3.54
N LEU A 188 18.24 1.47 3.55
CA LEU A 188 17.94 0.71 4.76
C LEU A 188 19.09 -0.24 5.08
N ASP A 189 19.45 -0.33 6.36
CA ASP A 189 20.21 -1.48 6.86
C ASP A 189 19.23 -2.62 7.11
N VAL A 190 19.07 -3.47 6.10
CA VAL A 190 18.06 -4.55 6.11
C VAL A 190 18.33 -5.54 7.23
N SER A 191 19.61 -5.78 7.58
CA SER A 191 19.98 -6.68 8.65
C SER A 191 19.59 -6.14 10.04
N ALA A 192 19.67 -4.83 10.23
CA ALA A 192 19.28 -4.15 11.46
C ALA A 192 17.76 -3.98 11.63
N LEU A 193 16.96 -4.15 10.57
CA LEU A 193 15.50 -4.04 10.68
C LEU A 193 14.85 -5.11 11.56
N GLY A 194 15.54 -6.23 11.78
CA GLY A 194 15.10 -7.29 12.69
C GLY A 194 13.87 -8.05 12.24
N TYR A 195 13.65 -8.18 10.93
CA TYR A 195 12.58 -9.01 10.39
C TYR A 195 13.04 -10.45 10.16
N GLU A 196 12.12 -11.37 10.28
CA GLU A 196 12.28 -12.78 9.87
C GLU A 196 11.18 -13.17 8.91
N CYS A 197 11.51 -13.98 7.91
CA CYS A 197 10.53 -14.61 7.07
C CYS A 197 9.88 -15.77 7.82
N PHE A 198 8.58 -15.75 8.02
CA PHE A 198 7.86 -16.80 8.72
C PHE A 198 6.93 -17.63 7.81
N LYS A 199 6.65 -17.13 6.60
CA LYS A 199 5.80 -17.83 5.64
C LYS A 199 6.19 -17.44 4.21
N THR A 200 6.26 -18.42 3.33
CA THR A 200 6.40 -18.22 1.88
C THR A 200 5.36 -19.08 1.17
N VAL A 201 4.70 -18.52 0.17
CA VAL A 201 3.65 -19.21 -0.60
C VAL A 201 3.89 -18.95 -2.07
N ALA A 202 3.91 -19.98 -2.88
CA ALA A 202 3.90 -19.86 -4.33
C ALA A 202 2.44 -19.64 -4.78
N GLY A 203 2.18 -18.50 -5.41
CA GLY A 203 0.94 -18.21 -6.09
C GLY A 203 1.04 -18.53 -7.58
N GLU A 204 -0.01 -18.24 -8.31
CA GLU A 204 -0.10 -18.50 -9.75
C GLU A 204 0.78 -17.50 -10.54
N ARG A 205 0.90 -16.26 -10.05
CA ARG A 205 1.58 -15.15 -10.74
C ARG A 205 2.64 -14.46 -9.89
N ALA A 206 2.66 -14.68 -8.57
CA ALA A 206 3.65 -14.12 -7.67
C ALA A 206 4.12 -15.15 -6.63
N THR A 207 5.30 -14.91 -6.06
CA THR A 207 5.73 -15.56 -4.84
C THR A 207 5.47 -14.63 -3.66
N HIS A 208 4.69 -15.08 -2.69
CA HIS A 208 4.32 -14.29 -1.53
C HIS A 208 5.25 -14.57 -0.36
N VAL A 209 5.91 -13.53 0.14
CA VAL A 209 6.83 -13.60 1.27
C VAL A 209 6.28 -12.79 2.42
N PHE A 210 6.11 -13.44 3.56
CA PHE A 210 5.58 -12.83 4.77
C PHE A 210 6.67 -12.70 5.81
N LEU A 211 6.91 -11.47 6.23
CA LEU A 211 7.92 -11.10 7.20
C LEU A 211 7.23 -10.53 8.43
N ARG A 212 7.76 -10.86 9.60
CA ARG A 212 7.36 -10.22 10.86
C ARG A 212 8.58 -9.70 11.59
N ARG A 213 8.39 -8.67 12.39
CA ARG A 213 9.43 -8.14 13.23
C ARG A 213 9.68 -9.13 14.39
N ARG A 214 10.96 -9.42 14.66
CA ARG A 214 11.35 -10.20 15.84
C ARG A 214 11.00 -9.42 17.10
N SER A 215 10.47 -10.11 18.11
CA SER A 215 10.19 -9.57 19.44
C SER A 215 11.47 -9.33 20.25
#